data_877280864dccd4863a9a5b5225dab8a8
#
_entry.id   877280864dccd4863a9a5b5225dab8a8
#
_cell.length_a   1.000
_cell.length_b   1.000
_cell.length_c   1.000
_cell.angle_alpha   90.00
_cell.angle_beta   90.00
_cell.angle_gamma   90.00
#
_symmetry.space_group_name_H-M   'P 1'
#
loop_
_entity.id
_entity.type
_entity.pdbx_description
1 polymer ?
#
loop_
_entity_poly.entity_id
_entity_poly.type
_entity_poly.pdbx_seq_one_letter_code
_entity_poly.pdbx_strand_id
1 'polypeptide(L)'
;MKKIAFLIGMAVLSCLAAMAQQRHLMLVHTSDTHSCIEPISKNFSDTAQADKGGFMRRAALLRQLRKQNPELLLLDCGDFSQGSAYYNLYHGEVEVKLMNSMKYDACTIGNHEFDYGLDNLARLINMASFPFVCCNYDFTGTPCEHLVKPYIVIERAGARVGIFGICPQPEGLITKSNYEPMQYIDPAVAAQPVIDTLRQKEHCELVICLSHLGWSKGKGYDPDFISQTTGIDLLLGGHTHTYFTHPERAFDKAGHEVMVDHMGKNARFIGTMEIELEP
;
A
#
# COMPACT_ATOMS: atom_id res chain seq x y z
N MET A 1 72.50 16.92 38.24
CA MET A 1 71.42 15.90 38.30
C MET A 1 70.15 16.49 37.63
N LYS A 2 69.82 16.05 36.41
CA LYS A 2 68.65 16.52 35.66
C LYS A 2 67.51 15.62 35.97
N LYS A 3 66.38 16.18 36.50
CA LYS A 3 65.12 15.45 36.70
C LYS A 3 64.31 15.48 35.41
N ILE A 4 64.06 14.30 34.84
CA ILE A 4 63.20 14.12 33.69
C ILE A 4 61.78 13.87 34.25
N ALA A 5 60.86 14.79 33.97
CA ALA A 5 59.45 14.57 34.28
C ALA A 5 58.76 13.83 33.12
N PHE A 6 58.22 12.65 33.41
CA PHE A 6 57.41 11.90 32.47
C PHE A 6 55.95 12.41 32.53
N LEU A 7 55.48 13.05 31.49
CA LEU A 7 54.06 13.38 31.32
C LEU A 7 53.36 12.16 30.71
N ILE A 8 52.55 11.48 31.52
CA ILE A 8 51.65 10.44 31.03
C ILE A 8 50.41 11.16 30.49
N GLY A 9 50.31 11.22 29.17
CA GLY A 9 49.09 11.66 28.50
C GLY A 9 48.01 10.56 28.59
N MET A 10 47.01 10.78 29.43
CA MET A 10 45.82 9.97 29.48
C MET A 10 44.93 10.34 28.23
N ALA A 11 45.01 9.51 27.20
CA ALA A 11 44.05 9.55 26.10
C ALA A 11 42.71 9.04 26.63
N VAL A 12 41.80 9.95 26.89
CA VAL A 12 40.38 9.62 27.15
C VAL A 12 39.78 9.22 25.80
N LEU A 13 39.69 7.91 25.55
CA LEU A 13 38.88 7.35 24.50
C LEU A 13 37.42 7.56 24.90
N SER A 14 36.79 8.67 24.45
CA SER A 14 35.36 8.84 24.48
C SER A 14 34.77 7.84 23.47
N CYS A 15 34.38 6.66 23.92
CA CYS A 15 33.40 5.83 23.25
C CYS A 15 32.08 6.61 23.22
N LEU A 16 31.86 7.36 22.14
CA LEU A 16 30.52 7.76 21.75
C LEU A 16 29.79 6.45 21.37
N ALA A 17 29.13 5.84 22.35
CA ALA A 17 28.06 4.93 22.05
C ALA A 17 27.02 5.79 21.30
N ALA A 18 27.02 5.69 19.98
CA ALA A 18 25.89 6.15 19.18
C ALA A 18 24.69 5.37 19.73
N MET A 19 23.88 5.98 20.56
CA MET A 19 22.57 5.45 20.86
C MET A 19 21.86 5.44 19.52
N ALA A 20 21.67 4.24 18.96
CA ALA A 20 20.93 4.08 17.72
C ALA A 20 19.56 4.72 17.97
N GLN A 21 19.29 5.81 17.26
CA GLN A 21 18.03 6.52 17.38
C GLN A 21 16.95 5.58 16.85
N GLN A 22 15.99 5.27 17.68
CA GLN A 22 14.83 4.47 17.29
C GLN A 22 14.16 5.14 16.09
N ARG A 23 14.07 4.42 14.97
CA ARG A 23 13.49 4.92 13.74
C ARG A 23 11.99 4.61 13.74
N HIS A 24 11.18 5.59 13.44
CA HIS A 24 9.72 5.46 13.38
C HIS A 24 9.23 5.83 11.99
N LEU A 25 8.41 4.97 11.40
CA LEU A 25 7.74 5.21 10.14
C LEU A 25 6.24 5.32 10.37
N MET A 26 5.68 6.51 10.11
CA MET A 26 4.23 6.69 10.03
C MET A 26 3.76 6.17 8.67
N LEU A 27 2.94 5.13 8.67
CA LEU A 27 2.26 4.59 7.51
C LEU A 27 0.78 4.96 7.55
N VAL A 28 0.26 5.38 6.41
CA VAL A 28 -1.18 5.63 6.21
C VAL A 28 -1.62 4.85 4.98
N HIS A 29 -2.77 4.18 5.06
CA HIS A 29 -3.31 3.47 3.91
C HIS A 29 -4.81 3.67 3.73
N THR A 30 -5.25 3.44 2.50
CA THR A 30 -6.64 3.52 2.08
C THR A 30 -6.95 2.36 1.13
N SER A 31 -8.23 2.04 0.97
CA SER A 31 -8.74 1.09 -0.01
C SER A 31 -10.18 1.42 -0.37
N ASP A 32 -10.69 0.82 -1.42
CA ASP A 32 -12.11 0.79 -1.79
C ASP A 32 -12.78 2.16 -1.64
N THR A 33 -12.11 3.20 -2.12
CA THR A 33 -12.62 4.57 -2.01
C THR A 33 -13.88 4.76 -2.83
N HIS A 34 -14.04 4.00 -3.93
CA HIS A 34 -15.21 3.96 -4.79
C HIS A 34 -15.70 5.35 -5.17
N SER A 35 -14.76 6.17 -5.68
CA SER A 35 -15.07 7.53 -6.12
C SER A 35 -15.89 8.36 -5.14
N CYS A 36 -15.80 8.08 -3.83
CA CYS A 36 -16.52 8.83 -2.80
C CYS A 36 -15.85 10.19 -2.56
N ILE A 37 -15.95 11.07 -3.60
CA ILE A 37 -15.32 12.40 -3.61
C ILE A 37 -15.97 13.28 -2.54
N GLU A 38 -17.30 13.33 -2.54
CA GLU A 38 -18.08 14.04 -1.53
C GLU A 38 -18.28 13.16 -0.29
N PRO A 39 -18.47 13.75 0.89
CA PRO A 39 -18.92 13.00 2.05
C PRO A 39 -20.25 12.30 1.79
N ILE A 40 -20.46 11.16 2.42
CA ILE A 40 -21.77 10.49 2.40
C ILE A 40 -22.83 11.47 2.93
N SER A 41 -23.98 11.52 2.24
CA SER A 41 -25.05 12.44 2.61
C SER A 41 -25.38 12.38 4.11
N LYS A 42 -25.55 13.54 4.75
CA LYS A 42 -26.02 13.59 6.16
C LYS A 42 -27.43 13.06 6.35
N ASN A 43 -28.19 12.95 5.27
CA ASN A 43 -29.55 12.36 5.26
C ASN A 43 -29.53 10.89 4.85
N PHE A 44 -28.36 10.25 4.84
CA PHE A 44 -28.25 8.83 4.53
C PHE A 44 -28.95 8.00 5.59
N SER A 45 -29.71 6.99 5.17
CA SER A 45 -30.56 6.19 6.06
C SER A 45 -29.78 5.46 7.16
N ASP A 46 -28.56 5.00 6.84
CA ASP A 46 -27.64 4.49 7.85
C ASP A 46 -26.89 5.65 8.51
N THR A 47 -27.36 6.03 9.68
CA THR A 47 -26.80 7.15 10.47
C THR A 47 -25.36 6.89 10.89
N ALA A 48 -24.91 5.63 10.98
CA ALA A 48 -23.52 5.29 11.29
C ALA A 48 -22.57 5.64 10.14
N GLN A 49 -23.07 5.77 8.92
CA GLN A 49 -22.30 6.16 7.74
C GLN A 49 -22.54 7.63 7.34
N ALA A 50 -23.67 8.22 7.72
CA ALA A 50 -24.04 9.59 7.35
C ALA A 50 -22.95 10.60 7.73
N ASP A 51 -22.73 11.59 6.85
CA ASP A 51 -21.75 12.68 7.01
C ASP A 51 -20.28 12.21 7.22
N LYS A 52 -19.93 11.02 6.73
CA LYS A 52 -18.55 10.48 6.80
C LYS A 52 -17.87 10.45 5.44
N GLY A 53 -16.55 10.34 5.45
CA GLY A 53 -15.74 10.19 4.25
C GLY A 53 -15.51 11.48 3.47
N GLY A 54 -15.18 11.29 2.19
CA GLY A 54 -14.88 12.36 1.23
C GLY A 54 -13.42 12.72 1.14
N PHE A 55 -12.96 12.94 -0.10
CA PHE A 55 -11.54 13.25 -0.40
C PHE A 55 -11.05 14.54 0.24
N MET A 56 -11.91 15.57 0.34
CA MET A 56 -11.49 16.87 0.94
C MET A 56 -11.15 16.73 2.42
N ARG A 57 -11.92 15.94 3.16
CA ARG A 57 -11.64 15.67 4.59
C ARG A 57 -10.38 14.82 4.73
N ARG A 58 -10.22 13.81 3.89
CA ARG A 58 -9.00 12.99 3.82
C ARG A 58 -7.78 13.86 3.55
N ALA A 59 -7.83 14.73 2.54
CA ALA A 59 -6.73 15.63 2.20
C ALA A 59 -6.38 16.60 3.34
N ALA A 60 -7.38 17.09 4.09
CA ALA A 60 -7.14 17.94 5.25
C ALA A 60 -6.41 17.19 6.37
N LEU A 61 -6.86 15.96 6.67
CA LEU A 61 -6.23 15.10 7.68
C LEU A 61 -4.79 14.74 7.28
N LEU A 62 -4.57 14.32 6.04
CA LEU A 62 -3.22 14.00 5.54
C LEU A 62 -2.26 15.19 5.63
N ARG A 63 -2.73 16.42 5.34
CA ARG A 63 -1.91 17.62 5.54
C ARG A 63 -1.50 17.82 6.99
N GLN A 64 -2.40 17.51 7.93
CA GLN A 64 -2.08 17.59 9.36
C GLN A 64 -1.07 16.51 9.78
N LEU A 65 -1.29 15.26 9.37
CA LEU A 65 -0.37 14.15 9.66
C LEU A 65 1.04 14.40 9.09
N ARG A 66 1.14 14.88 7.84
CA ARG A 66 2.45 15.19 7.21
C ARG A 66 3.20 16.34 7.88
N LYS A 67 2.54 17.28 8.56
CA LYS A 67 3.22 18.31 9.37
C LYS A 67 3.93 17.70 10.58
N GLN A 68 3.37 16.66 11.15
CA GLN A 68 3.94 15.94 12.30
C GLN A 68 4.93 14.87 11.86
N ASN A 69 4.68 14.25 10.71
CA ASN A 69 5.44 13.14 10.14
C ASN A 69 5.81 13.47 8.66
N PRO A 70 6.87 14.24 8.40
CA PRO A 70 7.23 14.66 7.03
C PRO A 70 7.52 13.49 6.07
N GLU A 71 8.00 12.37 6.60
CA GLU A 71 8.30 11.14 5.86
C GLU A 71 7.17 10.12 5.86
N LEU A 72 5.92 10.55 6.18
CA LEU A 72 4.73 9.70 6.12
C LEU A 72 4.64 8.96 4.78
N LEU A 73 4.46 7.63 4.85
CA LEU A 73 4.22 6.76 3.71
C LEU A 73 2.71 6.60 3.49
N LEU A 74 2.20 6.95 2.31
CA LEU A 74 0.78 6.91 1.97
C LEU A 74 0.52 5.93 0.83
N LEU A 75 -0.24 4.87 1.09
CA LEU A 75 -0.49 3.75 0.18
C LEU A 75 -1.98 3.54 -0.08
N ASP A 76 -2.32 2.97 -1.25
CA ASP A 76 -3.70 2.61 -1.58
C ASP A 76 -3.78 1.16 -2.07
N CYS A 77 -4.83 0.45 -1.65
CA CYS A 77 -5.03 -0.97 -1.96
C CYS A 77 -6.05 -1.21 -3.09
N GLY A 78 -6.25 -0.23 -3.98
CA GLY A 78 -7.12 -0.36 -5.15
C GLY A 78 -8.60 -0.04 -4.89
N ASP A 79 -9.39 -0.14 -5.96
CA ASP A 79 -10.80 0.24 -6.00
C ASP A 79 -11.02 1.71 -5.56
N PHE A 80 -10.15 2.63 -6.01
CA PHE A 80 -10.42 4.06 -5.88
C PHE A 80 -11.50 4.52 -6.88
N SER A 81 -11.70 3.76 -7.94
CA SER A 81 -12.66 3.95 -9.03
C SER A 81 -14.07 3.46 -8.67
N GLN A 82 -15.05 3.82 -9.51
CA GLN A 82 -16.44 3.36 -9.47
C GLN A 82 -17.25 3.90 -8.27
N GLY A 83 -18.51 4.25 -8.51
CA GLY A 83 -19.49 4.54 -7.45
C GLY A 83 -20.05 5.96 -7.43
N SER A 84 -19.57 6.90 -8.26
CA SER A 84 -20.08 8.27 -8.28
C SER A 84 -20.38 8.81 -9.69
N ALA A 85 -21.10 9.94 -9.75
CA ALA A 85 -21.29 10.68 -10.99
C ALA A 85 -19.95 11.19 -11.57
N TYR A 86 -18.97 11.51 -10.74
CA TYR A 86 -17.63 11.90 -11.19
C TYR A 86 -16.96 10.79 -11.98
N TYR A 87 -17.01 9.56 -11.46
CA TYR A 87 -16.46 8.43 -12.18
C TYR A 87 -17.17 8.15 -13.50
N ASN A 88 -18.49 8.21 -13.53
CA ASN A 88 -19.27 8.00 -14.74
C ASN A 88 -19.00 9.05 -15.83
N LEU A 89 -18.63 10.27 -15.45
CA LEU A 89 -18.33 11.36 -16.40
C LEU A 89 -16.86 11.44 -16.78
N TYR A 90 -15.95 11.12 -15.87
CA TYR A 90 -14.51 11.38 -16.03
C TYR A 90 -13.66 10.11 -15.96
N HIS A 91 -14.27 8.93 -15.76
CA HIS A 91 -13.65 7.61 -15.84
C HIS A 91 -12.37 7.48 -15.00
N GLY A 92 -12.37 8.01 -13.76
CA GLY A 92 -11.27 7.92 -12.80
C GLY A 92 -10.28 9.11 -12.82
N GLU A 93 -10.44 10.06 -13.74
CA GLU A 93 -9.52 11.21 -13.83
C GLU A 93 -9.55 12.10 -12.58
N VAL A 94 -10.73 12.34 -12.01
CA VAL A 94 -10.91 13.16 -10.81
C VAL A 94 -10.23 12.51 -9.62
N GLU A 95 -10.41 11.21 -9.46
CA GLU A 95 -9.83 10.40 -8.40
C GLU A 95 -8.30 10.47 -8.44
N VAL A 96 -7.70 10.19 -9.60
CA VAL A 96 -6.24 10.23 -9.76
C VAL A 96 -5.67 11.63 -9.50
N LYS A 97 -6.32 12.68 -9.99
CA LYS A 97 -5.89 14.07 -9.72
C LYS A 97 -5.92 14.40 -8.23
N LEU A 98 -6.94 13.93 -7.51
CA LEU A 98 -7.04 14.12 -6.07
C LEU A 98 -6.00 13.29 -5.32
N MET A 99 -5.74 12.04 -5.73
CA MET A 99 -4.67 11.20 -5.18
C MET A 99 -3.30 11.84 -5.40
N ASN A 100 -3.03 12.39 -6.59
CA ASN A 100 -1.82 13.17 -6.88
C ASN A 100 -1.67 14.35 -5.90
N SER A 101 -2.75 15.10 -5.67
CA SER A 101 -2.72 16.24 -4.74
C SER A 101 -2.47 15.84 -3.29
N MET A 102 -2.86 14.64 -2.90
CA MET A 102 -2.61 14.05 -1.59
C MET A 102 -1.24 13.39 -1.48
N LYS A 103 -0.50 13.27 -2.61
CA LYS A 103 0.85 12.68 -2.68
C LYS A 103 0.88 11.23 -2.21
N TYR A 104 0.08 10.36 -2.81
CA TYR A 104 0.22 8.93 -2.63
C TYR A 104 1.62 8.49 -3.08
N ASP A 105 2.19 7.52 -2.38
CA ASP A 105 3.53 6.96 -2.67
C ASP A 105 3.45 5.72 -3.56
N ALA A 106 2.37 4.94 -3.46
CA ALA A 106 2.04 3.83 -4.35
C ALA A 106 0.57 3.43 -4.25
N CYS A 107 0.09 2.72 -5.28
CA CYS A 107 -1.24 2.13 -5.33
C CYS A 107 -1.16 0.74 -5.97
N THR A 108 -1.98 -0.23 -5.49
CA THR A 108 -2.25 -1.43 -6.30
C THR A 108 -3.51 -1.24 -7.15
N ILE A 109 -3.90 -2.24 -7.92
CA ILE A 109 -5.04 -2.21 -8.83
C ILE A 109 -6.15 -3.04 -8.20
N GLY A 110 -7.38 -2.49 -8.14
CA GLY A 110 -8.57 -3.27 -7.82
C GLY A 110 -9.30 -3.73 -9.07
N ASN A 111 -10.44 -4.36 -8.90
CA ASN A 111 -11.24 -4.81 -10.04
C ASN A 111 -11.97 -3.66 -10.76
N HIS A 112 -12.32 -2.60 -10.06
CA HIS A 112 -13.05 -1.46 -10.65
C HIS A 112 -12.17 -0.50 -11.46
N GLU A 113 -10.85 -0.59 -11.36
CA GLU A 113 -9.96 0.14 -12.27
C GLU A 113 -10.09 -0.36 -13.72
N PHE A 114 -10.64 -1.56 -13.94
CA PHE A 114 -10.89 -2.15 -15.26
C PHE A 114 -12.28 -1.81 -15.84
N ASP A 115 -13.16 -1.13 -15.15
CA ASP A 115 -14.55 -0.91 -15.60
C ASP A 115 -14.65 -0.28 -17.00
N TYR A 116 -13.71 0.57 -17.37
CA TYR A 116 -13.59 1.18 -18.70
C TYR A 116 -12.46 0.60 -19.56
N GLY A 117 -11.97 -0.60 -19.22
CA GLY A 117 -10.97 -1.35 -19.98
C GLY A 117 -9.54 -0.86 -19.83
N LEU A 118 -8.62 -1.59 -20.49
CA LEU A 118 -7.17 -1.41 -20.38
C LEU A 118 -6.67 -0.06 -20.92
N ASP A 119 -7.28 0.49 -21.95
CA ASP A 119 -6.91 1.83 -22.47
C ASP A 119 -7.15 2.91 -21.43
N ASN A 120 -8.29 2.85 -20.72
CA ASN A 120 -8.59 3.77 -19.65
C ASN A 120 -7.66 3.57 -18.46
N LEU A 121 -7.40 2.33 -18.07
CA LEU A 121 -6.44 2.02 -17.00
C LEU A 121 -5.05 2.59 -17.32
N ALA A 122 -4.54 2.37 -18.54
CA ALA A 122 -3.25 2.93 -18.99
C ALA A 122 -3.25 4.46 -18.94
N ARG A 123 -4.35 5.11 -19.34
CA ARG A 123 -4.53 6.56 -19.23
C ARG A 123 -4.43 7.04 -17.78
N LEU A 124 -5.11 6.37 -16.86
CA LEU A 124 -5.08 6.72 -15.43
C LEU A 124 -3.70 6.53 -14.83
N ILE A 125 -3.00 5.43 -15.14
CA ILE A 125 -1.63 5.19 -14.67
C ILE A 125 -0.68 6.28 -15.17
N ASN A 126 -0.77 6.68 -16.44
CA ASN A 126 0.05 7.75 -17.01
C ASN A 126 -0.25 9.14 -16.40
N MET A 127 -1.46 9.36 -15.86
CA MET A 127 -1.81 10.59 -15.16
C MET A 127 -1.35 10.61 -13.71
N ALA A 128 -1.11 9.46 -13.10
CA ALA A 128 -0.69 9.35 -11.71
C ALA A 128 0.75 9.83 -11.51
N SER A 129 0.99 10.55 -10.43
CA SER A 129 2.33 10.95 -9.98
C SER A 129 2.98 9.92 -9.06
N PHE A 130 2.38 8.78 -8.89
CA PHE A 130 2.80 7.65 -8.07
C PHE A 130 2.73 6.35 -8.89
N PRO A 131 3.57 5.35 -8.58
CA PRO A 131 3.56 4.08 -9.28
C PRO A 131 2.34 3.22 -8.90
N PHE A 132 1.88 2.44 -9.88
CA PHE A 132 1.01 1.30 -9.67
C PHE A 132 1.84 0.03 -9.56
N VAL A 133 1.52 -0.82 -8.58
CA VAL A 133 2.20 -2.08 -8.34
C VAL A 133 1.24 -3.26 -8.44
N CYS A 134 1.61 -4.28 -9.20
CA CYS A 134 0.93 -5.57 -9.27
C CYS A 134 1.89 -6.61 -9.83
N CYS A 135 2.10 -7.72 -9.13
CA CYS A 135 3.02 -8.77 -9.58
C CYS A 135 2.33 -9.97 -10.21
N ASN A 136 1.02 -10.10 -10.05
CA ASN A 136 0.28 -11.28 -10.50
C ASN A 136 -0.63 -11.05 -11.72
N TYR A 137 -0.50 -9.90 -12.37
CA TYR A 137 -1.08 -9.64 -13.70
C TYR A 137 0.04 -9.40 -14.70
N ASP A 138 0.07 -10.21 -15.76
CA ASP A 138 0.97 -10.00 -16.88
C ASP A 138 0.28 -9.14 -17.94
N PHE A 139 0.75 -7.92 -18.09
CA PHE A 139 0.23 -6.93 -19.04
C PHE A 139 0.93 -6.95 -20.41
N THR A 140 1.72 -7.98 -20.72
CA THR A 140 2.41 -8.09 -22.02
C THR A 140 1.41 -8.01 -23.17
N GLY A 141 1.70 -7.17 -24.17
CA GLY A 141 0.84 -6.92 -25.31
C GLY A 141 -0.41 -6.09 -25.04
N THR A 142 -0.50 -5.43 -23.88
CA THR A 142 -1.60 -4.53 -23.51
C THR A 142 -1.14 -3.06 -23.47
N PRO A 143 -2.08 -2.09 -23.48
CA PRO A 143 -1.74 -0.67 -23.23
C PRO A 143 -1.07 -0.39 -21.88
N CYS A 144 -1.18 -1.31 -20.92
CA CYS A 144 -0.58 -1.19 -19.59
C CYS A 144 0.83 -1.81 -19.49
N GLU A 145 1.34 -2.38 -20.58
CA GLU A 145 2.69 -2.96 -20.61
C GLU A 145 3.73 -1.92 -20.19
N HIS A 146 4.64 -2.30 -19.30
CA HIS A 146 5.67 -1.45 -18.67
C HIS A 146 5.18 -0.30 -17.77
N LEU A 147 3.87 -0.05 -17.69
CA LEU A 147 3.32 0.98 -16.81
C LEU A 147 3.15 0.50 -15.36
N VAL A 148 2.75 -0.77 -15.19
CA VAL A 148 2.59 -1.40 -13.88
C VAL A 148 3.90 -2.08 -13.49
N LYS A 149 4.35 -1.84 -12.26
CA LYS A 149 5.57 -2.43 -11.72
C LYS A 149 5.25 -3.65 -10.86
N PRO A 150 6.05 -4.73 -10.89
CA PRO A 150 5.83 -5.85 -9.98
C PRO A 150 6.06 -5.45 -8.51
N TYR A 151 7.00 -4.55 -8.26
CA TYR A 151 7.32 -3.97 -6.96
C TYR A 151 8.04 -2.63 -7.11
N ILE A 152 8.15 -1.92 -6.01
CA ILE A 152 9.02 -0.74 -5.86
C ILE A 152 9.80 -0.84 -4.54
N VAL A 153 10.88 -0.09 -4.45
CA VAL A 153 11.63 0.14 -3.20
C VAL A 153 11.65 1.63 -2.93
N ILE A 154 11.29 2.02 -1.72
CA ILE A 154 11.27 3.41 -1.26
C ILE A 154 12.14 3.52 0.00
N GLU A 155 12.93 4.57 0.11
CA GLU A 155 13.60 4.91 1.36
C GLU A 155 12.71 5.85 2.18
N ARG A 156 12.41 5.46 3.42
CA ARG A 156 11.62 6.24 4.40
C ARG A 156 12.12 6.00 5.81
N ALA A 157 12.23 7.07 6.58
CA ALA A 157 12.74 7.02 7.95
C ALA A 157 14.08 6.26 8.09
N GLY A 158 14.93 6.37 7.06
CA GLY A 158 16.21 5.68 7.00
C GLY A 158 16.14 4.16 6.75
N ALA A 159 14.95 3.61 6.42
CA ALA A 159 14.76 2.20 6.08
C ALA A 159 14.45 2.01 4.60
N ARG A 160 14.86 0.88 4.05
CA ARG A 160 14.45 0.42 2.73
C ARG A 160 13.15 -0.37 2.83
N VAL A 161 12.09 0.19 2.26
CA VAL A 161 10.74 -0.37 2.27
C VAL A 161 10.43 -0.95 0.90
N GLY A 162 10.23 -2.25 0.82
CA GLY A 162 9.78 -2.94 -0.38
C GLY A 162 8.25 -2.99 -0.43
N ILE A 163 7.66 -2.61 -1.55
CA ILE A 163 6.19 -2.58 -1.73
C ILE A 163 5.86 -3.32 -3.01
N PHE A 164 4.96 -4.29 -2.93
CA PHE A 164 4.42 -4.99 -4.09
C PHE A 164 2.90 -5.10 -4.01
N GLY A 165 2.24 -5.38 -5.12
CA GLY A 165 0.78 -5.50 -5.19
C GLY A 165 0.33 -6.86 -5.68
N ILE A 166 -0.85 -7.30 -5.24
CA ILE A 166 -1.57 -8.48 -5.73
C ILE A 166 -3.05 -8.17 -5.93
N CYS A 167 -3.62 -8.78 -6.96
CA CYS A 167 -4.96 -8.51 -7.43
C CYS A 167 -5.76 -9.81 -7.57
N PRO A 168 -7.11 -9.77 -7.50
CA PRO A 168 -7.95 -10.96 -7.55
C PRO A 168 -7.98 -11.59 -8.94
N GLN A 169 -8.46 -12.83 -9.03
CA GLN A 169 -8.74 -13.46 -10.32
C GLN A 169 -9.79 -12.66 -11.07
N PRO A 170 -9.53 -12.22 -12.33
CA PRO A 170 -10.45 -11.36 -13.07
C PRO A 170 -11.69 -12.12 -13.58
N GLU A 171 -11.57 -13.45 -13.82
CA GLU A 171 -12.67 -14.25 -14.35
C GLU A 171 -13.86 -14.26 -13.38
N GLY A 172 -15.04 -13.89 -13.91
CA GLY A 172 -16.28 -13.79 -13.12
C GLY A 172 -16.40 -12.49 -12.30
N LEU A 173 -15.33 -11.69 -12.21
CA LEU A 173 -15.29 -10.43 -11.47
C LEU A 173 -15.24 -9.21 -12.40
N ILE A 174 -14.43 -9.28 -13.45
CA ILE A 174 -14.22 -8.22 -14.43
C ILE A 174 -14.78 -8.69 -15.78
N THR A 175 -15.45 -7.80 -16.51
CA THR A 175 -15.89 -8.11 -17.88
C THR A 175 -14.69 -8.49 -18.74
N LYS A 176 -14.76 -9.63 -19.41
CA LYS A 176 -13.64 -10.23 -20.14
C LYS A 176 -13.00 -9.27 -21.15
N SER A 177 -13.80 -8.53 -21.92
CA SER A 177 -13.31 -7.52 -22.87
C SER A 177 -12.53 -6.36 -22.23
N ASN A 178 -12.65 -6.17 -20.91
CA ASN A 178 -12.02 -5.07 -20.21
C ASN A 178 -10.64 -5.42 -19.65
N TYR A 179 -10.28 -6.71 -19.62
CA TYR A 179 -8.97 -7.13 -19.14
C TYR A 179 -8.15 -7.94 -20.16
N GLU A 180 -8.78 -8.58 -21.15
CA GLU A 180 -8.01 -9.31 -22.17
C GLU A 180 -7.20 -8.35 -23.06
N PRO A 181 -5.96 -8.71 -23.44
CA PRO A 181 -5.30 -10.03 -23.31
C PRO A 181 -4.44 -10.22 -22.03
N MET A 182 -4.57 -9.37 -21.00
CA MET A 182 -3.85 -9.52 -19.73
C MET A 182 -4.01 -10.95 -19.18
N GLN A 183 -2.90 -11.53 -18.65
CA GLN A 183 -2.90 -12.86 -18.08
C GLN A 183 -2.85 -12.80 -16.55
N TYR A 184 -3.66 -13.63 -15.92
CA TYR A 184 -3.64 -13.81 -14.46
C TYR A 184 -2.67 -14.92 -14.07
N ILE A 185 -1.89 -14.66 -13.03
CA ILE A 185 -0.99 -15.61 -12.38
C ILE A 185 -1.46 -15.77 -10.95
N ASP A 186 -1.40 -16.99 -10.42
CA ASP A 186 -1.73 -17.23 -9.01
C ASP A 186 -0.90 -16.30 -8.11
N PRO A 187 -1.53 -15.57 -7.17
CA PRO A 187 -0.85 -14.55 -6.36
C PRO A 187 0.35 -15.11 -5.57
N ALA A 188 0.24 -16.31 -5.00
CA ALA A 188 1.35 -16.89 -4.23
C ALA A 188 2.52 -17.29 -5.12
N VAL A 189 2.22 -17.80 -6.33
CA VAL A 189 3.25 -18.16 -7.33
C VAL A 189 3.97 -16.91 -7.83
N ALA A 190 3.24 -15.84 -8.11
CA ALA A 190 3.81 -14.60 -8.61
C ALA A 190 4.57 -13.80 -7.52
N ALA A 191 4.05 -13.76 -6.30
CA ALA A 191 4.58 -12.92 -5.25
C ALA A 191 5.85 -13.47 -4.60
N GLN A 192 5.99 -14.79 -4.40
CA GLN A 192 7.16 -15.31 -3.70
C GLN A 192 8.50 -14.92 -4.33
N PRO A 193 8.71 -15.00 -5.66
CA PRO A 193 9.94 -14.52 -6.28
C PRO A 193 10.18 -13.01 -6.09
N VAL A 194 9.12 -12.22 -6.02
CA VAL A 194 9.20 -10.77 -5.75
C VAL A 194 9.63 -10.52 -4.31
N ILE A 195 9.01 -11.21 -3.35
CA ILE A 195 9.37 -11.12 -1.92
C ILE A 195 10.84 -11.52 -1.72
N ASP A 196 11.28 -12.63 -2.32
CA ASP A 196 12.67 -13.08 -2.27
C ASP A 196 13.62 -12.03 -2.84
N THR A 197 13.24 -11.38 -3.93
CA THR A 197 14.02 -10.29 -4.52
C THR A 197 14.11 -9.10 -3.56
N LEU A 198 12.99 -8.67 -2.97
CA LEU A 198 12.95 -7.56 -2.01
C LEU A 198 13.83 -7.85 -0.79
N ARG A 199 13.81 -9.06 -0.26
CA ARG A 199 14.60 -9.46 0.91
C ARG A 199 16.08 -9.67 0.58
N GLN A 200 16.39 -10.45 -0.47
CA GLN A 200 17.73 -10.96 -0.71
C GLN A 200 18.58 -10.05 -1.61
N LYS A 201 17.95 -9.34 -2.58
CA LYS A 201 18.67 -8.47 -3.53
C LYS A 201 18.54 -7.00 -3.18
N GLU A 202 17.32 -6.57 -2.86
CA GLU A 202 17.02 -5.18 -2.52
C GLU A 202 17.31 -4.88 -1.03
N HIS A 203 17.50 -5.90 -0.21
CA HIS A 203 17.78 -5.78 1.22
C HIS A 203 16.77 -4.90 1.96
N CYS A 204 15.47 -5.08 1.64
CA CYS A 204 14.40 -4.34 2.29
C CYS A 204 14.24 -4.79 3.74
N GLU A 205 14.23 -3.84 4.64
CA GLU A 205 13.99 -4.06 6.07
C GLU A 205 12.50 -4.32 6.35
N LEU A 206 11.63 -3.64 5.60
CA LEU A 206 10.17 -3.78 5.67
C LEU A 206 9.64 -4.18 4.29
N VAL A 207 8.83 -5.24 4.23
CA VAL A 207 8.14 -5.68 3.01
C VAL A 207 6.64 -5.60 3.20
N ILE A 208 6.01 -4.73 2.40
CA ILE A 208 4.57 -4.44 2.45
C ILE A 208 3.89 -5.01 1.20
N CYS A 209 2.84 -5.79 1.42
CA CYS A 209 1.93 -6.24 0.37
C CYS A 209 0.70 -5.32 0.32
N LEU A 210 0.43 -4.73 -0.85
CA LEU A 210 -0.85 -4.08 -1.16
C LEU A 210 -1.76 -5.12 -1.81
N SER A 211 -2.74 -5.60 -1.09
CA SER A 211 -3.63 -6.67 -1.55
C SER A 211 -5.01 -6.15 -1.95
N HIS A 212 -5.50 -6.61 -3.08
CA HIS A 212 -6.91 -6.47 -3.43
C HIS A 212 -7.63 -7.82 -3.47
N LEU A 213 -7.13 -8.84 -2.75
CA LEU A 213 -7.79 -10.16 -2.67
C LEU A 213 -8.97 -10.17 -1.71
N GLY A 214 -8.87 -9.38 -0.63
CA GLY A 214 -9.88 -9.32 0.41
C GLY A 214 -9.69 -10.29 1.56
N TRP A 215 -10.37 -9.99 2.67
CA TRP A 215 -10.33 -10.80 3.88
C TRP A 215 -11.57 -11.67 4.02
N SER A 216 -11.42 -12.96 3.80
CA SER A 216 -12.46 -13.98 3.98
C SER A 216 -11.85 -15.36 4.21
N LYS A 217 -12.67 -16.31 4.63
CA LYS A 217 -12.28 -17.71 4.70
C LYS A 217 -12.35 -18.35 3.31
N GLY A 218 -11.38 -19.18 2.98
CA GLY A 218 -11.34 -19.92 1.71
C GLY A 218 -10.17 -19.54 0.82
N LYS A 219 -10.12 -20.16 -0.36
CA LYS A 219 -9.05 -19.96 -1.34
C LYS A 219 -9.15 -18.60 -2.03
N GLY A 220 -7.99 -18.01 -2.33
CA GLY A 220 -7.90 -16.79 -3.10
C GLY A 220 -8.10 -15.50 -2.30
N TYR A 221 -8.25 -15.58 -0.97
CA TYR A 221 -8.30 -14.43 -0.08
C TYR A 221 -6.98 -14.25 0.67
N ASP A 222 -6.80 -13.13 1.35
CA ASP A 222 -5.56 -12.76 2.05
C ASP A 222 -5.03 -13.83 3.01
N PRO A 223 -5.87 -14.49 3.87
CA PRO A 223 -5.37 -15.54 4.74
C PRO A 223 -4.81 -16.75 3.99
N ASP A 224 -5.43 -17.14 2.89
CA ASP A 224 -4.97 -18.23 2.04
C ASP A 224 -3.63 -17.87 1.37
N PHE A 225 -3.53 -16.67 0.80
CA PHE A 225 -2.31 -16.13 0.20
C PHE A 225 -1.14 -16.07 1.19
N ILE A 226 -1.36 -15.51 2.38
CA ILE A 226 -0.35 -15.40 3.43
C ILE A 226 0.18 -16.79 3.81
N SER A 227 -0.71 -17.78 3.98
CA SER A 227 -0.34 -19.14 4.37
C SER A 227 0.53 -19.88 3.34
N GLN A 228 0.63 -19.36 2.11
CA GLN A 228 1.38 -19.96 0.99
C GLN A 228 2.70 -19.25 0.71
N THR A 229 2.94 -18.07 1.28
CA THR A 229 4.12 -17.23 1.06
C THR A 229 4.97 -17.11 2.33
N THR A 230 6.15 -16.52 2.22
CA THR A 230 7.02 -16.19 3.38
C THR A 230 7.71 -14.86 3.17
N GLY A 231 7.93 -14.11 4.26
CA GLY A 231 8.77 -12.93 4.23
C GLY A 231 8.01 -11.61 4.02
N ILE A 232 6.69 -11.59 4.20
CA ILE A 232 5.87 -10.38 4.26
C ILE A 232 5.80 -9.93 5.73
N ASP A 233 5.98 -8.65 6.02
CA ASP A 233 5.79 -8.11 7.38
C ASP A 233 4.38 -7.57 7.57
N LEU A 234 3.86 -6.88 6.52
CA LEU A 234 2.58 -6.18 6.57
C LEU A 234 1.79 -6.40 5.28
N LEU A 235 0.53 -6.77 5.41
CA LEU A 235 -0.45 -6.80 4.32
C LEU A 235 -1.51 -5.74 4.59
N LEU A 236 -1.70 -4.85 3.62
CA LEU A 236 -2.76 -3.86 3.59
C LEU A 236 -3.77 -4.30 2.54
N GLY A 237 -5.05 -4.42 2.91
CA GLY A 237 -6.02 -5.08 2.06
C GLY A 237 -7.26 -4.25 1.70
N GLY A 238 -7.93 -4.67 0.62
CA GLY A 238 -9.17 -4.10 0.09
C GLY A 238 -10.18 -5.17 -0.34
N HIS A 239 -11.01 -4.87 -1.34
CA HIS A 239 -11.95 -5.73 -2.06
C HIS A 239 -13.21 -6.16 -1.29
N THR A 240 -13.07 -6.87 -0.20
CA THR A 240 -14.24 -7.36 0.60
C THR A 240 -14.86 -6.30 1.49
N HIS A 241 -14.34 -5.06 1.45
CA HIS A 241 -14.80 -3.95 2.27
C HIS A 241 -14.75 -4.23 3.79
N THR A 242 -13.92 -5.17 4.19
CA THR A 242 -13.69 -5.50 5.59
C THR A 242 -13.12 -4.28 6.32
N TYR A 243 -13.58 -4.05 7.53
CA TYR A 243 -13.07 -2.99 8.39
C TYR A 243 -12.56 -3.59 9.69
N PHE A 244 -11.29 -3.39 9.96
CA PHE A 244 -10.67 -3.71 11.24
C PHE A 244 -10.58 -2.48 12.13
N THR A 245 -10.88 -2.63 13.40
CA THR A 245 -10.67 -1.58 14.42
C THR A 245 -9.24 -1.53 14.90
N HIS A 246 -8.51 -2.60 14.70
CA HIS A 246 -7.07 -2.76 14.92
C HIS A 246 -6.54 -3.82 13.98
N PRO A 247 -5.25 -3.73 13.61
CA PRO A 247 -4.64 -4.74 12.75
C PRO A 247 -4.82 -6.16 13.31
N GLU A 248 -5.10 -7.10 12.43
CA GLU A 248 -5.19 -8.53 12.71
C GLU A 248 -3.84 -9.20 12.49
N ARG A 249 -3.70 -10.44 12.95
CA ARG A 249 -2.50 -11.25 12.80
C ARG A 249 -2.81 -12.48 11.97
N ALA A 250 -1.98 -12.73 10.98
CA ALA A 250 -1.96 -13.97 10.23
C ALA A 250 -0.56 -14.60 10.33
N PHE A 251 -0.45 -15.86 9.92
CA PHE A 251 0.84 -16.55 9.94
C PHE A 251 1.20 -17.04 8.55
N ASP A 252 2.43 -16.77 8.14
CA ASP A 252 2.98 -17.17 6.87
C ASP A 252 3.27 -18.68 6.82
N LYS A 253 3.69 -19.17 5.66
CA LYS A 253 4.03 -20.59 5.45
C LYS A 253 5.11 -21.12 6.40
N ALA A 254 5.99 -20.27 6.91
CA ALA A 254 7.05 -20.62 7.86
C ALA A 254 6.63 -20.42 9.32
N GLY A 255 5.41 -19.92 9.57
CA GLY A 255 4.88 -19.64 10.90
C GLY A 255 5.30 -18.27 11.46
N HIS A 256 5.83 -17.36 10.65
CA HIS A 256 6.09 -16.00 11.06
C HIS A 256 4.82 -15.16 11.02
N GLU A 257 4.73 -14.21 11.94
CA GLU A 257 3.59 -13.31 12.02
C GLU A 257 3.60 -12.30 10.86
N VAL A 258 2.44 -12.09 10.24
CA VAL A 258 2.17 -11.05 9.25
C VAL A 258 1.05 -10.19 9.81
N MET A 259 1.30 -8.89 9.96
CA MET A 259 0.27 -7.94 10.34
C MET A 259 -0.65 -7.65 9.15
N VAL A 260 -1.96 -7.56 9.40
CA VAL A 260 -2.95 -7.34 8.34
C VAL A 260 -3.91 -6.22 8.73
N ASP A 261 -4.16 -5.27 7.83
CA ASP A 261 -5.14 -4.22 8.07
C ASP A 261 -6.04 -3.96 6.86
N HIS A 262 -7.33 -3.66 7.13
CA HIS A 262 -8.38 -3.38 6.15
C HIS A 262 -9.24 -2.20 6.61
N MET A 263 -9.48 -1.21 5.74
CA MET A 263 -10.11 0.06 6.09
C MET A 263 -11.53 0.27 5.55
N GLY A 264 -12.25 -0.82 5.26
CA GLY A 264 -13.63 -0.74 4.80
C GLY A 264 -13.74 -0.11 3.42
N LYS A 265 -14.75 0.72 3.18
CA LYS A 265 -15.01 1.34 1.88
C LYS A 265 -15.53 2.78 1.96
N ASN A 266 -15.71 3.40 0.76
CA ASN A 266 -16.36 4.70 0.57
C ASN A 266 -15.62 5.85 1.28
N ALA A 267 -14.30 5.82 1.31
CA ALA A 267 -13.44 6.86 1.90
C ALA A 267 -13.77 7.21 3.37
N ARG A 268 -14.49 6.34 4.10
CA ARG A 268 -14.95 6.60 5.48
C ARG A 268 -13.83 6.57 6.50
N PHE A 269 -12.84 5.75 6.26
CA PHE A 269 -11.72 5.52 7.16
C PHE A 269 -10.39 5.67 6.44
N ILE A 270 -9.35 5.85 7.19
CA ILE A 270 -7.95 5.66 6.79
C ILE A 270 -7.26 4.82 7.86
N GLY A 271 -6.41 3.89 7.45
CA GLY A 271 -5.52 3.17 8.36
C GLY A 271 -4.33 4.05 8.73
N THR A 272 -3.92 4.02 9.97
CA THR A 272 -2.70 4.69 10.44
C THR A 272 -1.91 3.75 11.33
N MET A 273 -0.63 3.58 11.05
CA MET A 273 0.28 2.75 11.84
C MET A 273 1.58 3.49 12.11
N GLU A 274 2.07 3.40 13.33
CA GLU A 274 3.46 3.74 13.66
C GLU A 274 4.28 2.45 13.68
N ILE A 275 5.23 2.33 12.78
CA ILE A 275 6.10 1.17 12.65
C ILE A 275 7.44 1.53 13.27
N GLU A 276 7.81 0.79 14.31
CA GLU A 276 9.14 0.86 14.89
C GLU A 276 10.10 0.01 14.03
N LEU A 277 11.16 0.65 13.56
CA LEU A 277 12.19 -0.01 12.77
C LEU A 277 13.40 -0.30 13.66
N GLU A 278 14.00 -1.46 13.48
CA GLU A 278 15.22 -1.80 14.22
C GLU A 278 16.35 -0.79 13.91
N PRO A 279 17.20 -0.52 14.89
CA PRO A 279 18.30 0.45 14.77
C PRO A 279 19.34 0.09 13.70
#